data_0c135993a9f59031bf95dd33e6a18393
#
_entry.id   0c135993a9f59031bf95dd33e6a18393
#
_cell.length_a   1.000
_cell.length_b   1.000
_cell.length_c   1.000
_cell.angle_alpha   90.00
_cell.angle_beta   90.00
_cell.angle_gamma   90.00
#
_symmetry.space_group_name_H-M   'P 1'
#
loop_
_entity.id
_entity.type
_entity.pdbx_description
1 polymer ?
#
loop_
_entity_poly.entity_id
_entity_poly.type
_entity_poly.pdbx_seq_one_letter_code
_entity_poly.pdbx_strand_id
1 'polypeptide(L)'
;MITIPELASEALGSHLAAHMGRRFGSTDAGLIEIVQSAARLAIDCIGNSDALYHNVEHTMLVTLVGYDILKGRRLLKETNADDYAHVLVACLFHDIGYVRGILNGDSDDGYIIIDAKGNKTELSRGSSDAALLPYHVDRSKLFVMDRFAKSKLLDAARIANAIEFTRFPPSANDSGNEDGMLVRAADLIGQLGDPHYLRKANALYYEFEEVGMNKQLGYDSPADLTDQYPKFYWSSISPFIQSAIRYLNIT
;
A
#
# COMPACT_ATOMS: atom_id res chain seq x y z
N MET A 1 -2.14 -12.95 -24.84
CA MET A 1 -3.03 -13.58 -23.82
C MET A 1 -3.24 -12.52 -22.76
N ILE A 2 -4.46 -12.23 -22.36
CA ILE A 2 -4.74 -11.23 -21.32
C ILE A 2 -4.72 -11.95 -19.97
N THR A 3 -3.97 -11.41 -19.01
CA THR A 3 -3.83 -11.95 -17.66
C THR A 3 -4.78 -11.24 -16.67
N ILE A 4 -4.99 -11.83 -15.49
CA ILE A 4 -5.81 -11.19 -14.44
C ILE A 4 -5.18 -9.88 -13.96
N PRO A 5 -3.85 -9.79 -13.71
CA PRO A 5 -3.23 -8.52 -13.37
C PRO A 5 -3.41 -7.43 -14.44
N GLU A 6 -3.32 -7.76 -15.74
CA GLU A 6 -3.56 -6.79 -16.82
C GLU A 6 -5.01 -6.27 -16.83
N LEU A 7 -6.00 -7.14 -16.60
CA LEU A 7 -7.38 -6.71 -16.46
C LEU A 7 -7.60 -5.83 -15.23
N ALA A 8 -6.99 -6.18 -14.10
CA ALA A 8 -7.06 -5.44 -12.86
C ALA A 8 -6.41 -4.04 -13.00
N SER A 9 -5.24 -4.00 -13.64
CA SER A 9 -4.46 -2.81 -13.96
C SER A 9 -5.30 -1.80 -14.77
N GLU A 10 -5.89 -2.26 -15.87
CA GLU A 10 -6.74 -1.42 -16.72
C GLU A 10 -8.02 -0.98 -16.00
N ALA A 11 -8.68 -1.90 -15.27
CA ALA A 11 -9.92 -1.59 -14.56
C ALA A 11 -9.69 -0.54 -13.45
N LEU A 12 -8.66 -0.71 -12.61
CA LEU A 12 -8.36 0.24 -11.54
C LEU A 12 -7.96 1.60 -12.09
N GLY A 13 -7.04 1.63 -13.07
CA GLY A 13 -6.59 2.88 -13.68
C GLY A 13 -7.74 3.66 -14.31
N SER A 14 -8.59 3.01 -15.09
CA SER A 14 -9.76 3.63 -15.72
C SER A 14 -10.80 4.08 -14.70
N HIS A 15 -11.02 3.30 -13.62
CA HIS A 15 -11.92 3.67 -12.53
C HIS A 15 -11.47 4.96 -11.85
N LEU A 16 -10.22 5.04 -11.41
CA LEU A 16 -9.67 6.21 -10.73
C LEU A 16 -9.70 7.45 -11.64
N ALA A 17 -9.28 7.31 -12.91
CA ALA A 17 -9.31 8.40 -13.87
C ALA A 17 -10.73 8.93 -14.11
N ALA A 18 -11.70 8.06 -14.32
CA ALA A 18 -13.09 8.44 -14.53
C ALA A 18 -13.68 9.15 -13.31
N HIS A 19 -13.36 8.69 -12.10
CA HIS A 19 -13.85 9.28 -10.87
C HIS A 19 -13.21 10.63 -10.56
N MET A 20 -11.90 10.77 -10.74
CA MET A 20 -11.20 12.05 -10.62
C MET A 20 -11.66 13.05 -11.70
N GLY A 21 -11.83 12.59 -12.95
CA GLY A 21 -12.30 13.41 -14.06
C GLY A 21 -13.70 14.01 -13.82
N ARG A 22 -14.63 13.22 -13.29
CA ARG A 22 -15.96 13.73 -12.89
C ARG A 22 -15.90 14.75 -11.76
N ARG A 23 -14.89 14.68 -10.91
CA ARG A 23 -14.78 15.51 -9.71
C ARG A 23 -14.01 16.81 -9.92
N PHE A 24 -12.94 16.76 -10.69
CA PHE A 24 -12.00 17.86 -10.87
C PHE A 24 -12.03 18.45 -12.29
N GLY A 25 -12.62 17.74 -13.25
CA GLY A 25 -12.74 18.20 -14.62
C GLY A 25 -11.42 18.19 -15.40
N SER A 26 -11.40 18.90 -16.51
CA SER A 26 -10.25 18.93 -17.43
C SER A 26 -9.07 19.78 -16.94
N THR A 27 -9.28 20.64 -15.94
CA THR A 27 -8.22 21.51 -15.41
C THR A 27 -7.06 20.69 -14.81
N ASP A 28 -7.37 19.53 -14.24
CA ASP A 28 -6.42 18.66 -13.58
C ASP A 28 -6.11 17.41 -14.42
N ALA A 29 -6.26 17.47 -15.74
CA ALA A 29 -6.07 16.33 -16.63
C ALA A 29 -4.71 15.64 -16.46
N GLY A 30 -3.63 16.39 -16.28
CA GLY A 30 -2.30 15.83 -16.06
C GLY A 30 -2.20 15.00 -14.77
N LEU A 31 -2.85 15.44 -13.67
CA LEU A 31 -2.91 14.66 -12.42
C LEU A 31 -3.76 13.40 -12.60
N ILE A 32 -4.84 13.48 -13.35
CA ILE A 32 -5.70 12.32 -13.64
C ILE A 32 -4.94 11.26 -14.43
N GLU A 33 -4.23 11.67 -15.49
CA GLU A 33 -3.44 10.79 -16.34
C GLU A 33 -2.29 10.13 -15.55
N ILE A 34 -1.62 10.87 -14.66
CA ILE A 34 -0.52 10.31 -13.88
C ILE A 34 -1.03 9.31 -12.83
N VAL A 35 -2.18 9.55 -12.20
CA VAL A 35 -2.80 8.57 -11.29
C VAL A 35 -3.23 7.31 -12.04
N GLN A 36 -3.83 7.45 -13.22
CA GLN A 36 -4.17 6.32 -14.07
C GLN A 36 -2.95 5.49 -14.44
N SER A 37 -1.88 6.15 -14.86
CA SER A 37 -0.62 5.50 -15.25
C SER A 37 0.07 4.86 -14.04
N ALA A 38 0.02 5.51 -12.88
CA ALA A 38 0.55 4.99 -11.62
C ALA A 38 -0.20 3.73 -11.17
N ALA A 39 -1.53 3.71 -11.31
CA ALA A 39 -2.34 2.54 -10.98
C ALA A 39 -1.98 1.34 -11.86
N ARG A 40 -1.84 1.56 -13.18
CA ARG A 40 -1.39 0.49 -14.08
C ARG A 40 -0.02 -0.02 -13.70
N LEU A 41 0.94 0.86 -13.50
CA LEU A 41 2.31 0.50 -13.12
C LEU A 41 2.34 -0.28 -11.80
N ALA A 42 1.64 0.17 -10.77
CA ALA A 42 1.62 -0.48 -9.47
C ALA A 42 1.08 -1.91 -9.56
N ILE A 43 -0.05 -2.09 -10.24
CA ILE A 43 -0.68 -3.41 -10.40
C ILE A 43 0.19 -4.33 -11.26
N ASP A 44 0.77 -3.83 -12.35
CA ASP A 44 1.65 -4.63 -13.20
C ASP A 44 2.92 -5.06 -12.45
N CYS A 45 3.48 -4.20 -11.61
CA CYS A 45 4.65 -4.55 -10.81
C CYS A 45 4.32 -5.53 -9.68
N ILE A 46 3.31 -5.24 -8.84
CA ILE A 46 2.95 -6.12 -7.71
C ILE A 46 2.41 -7.47 -8.20
N GLY A 47 1.86 -7.53 -9.40
CA GLY A 47 1.42 -8.77 -10.04
C GLY A 47 2.54 -9.76 -10.35
N ASN A 48 3.81 -9.33 -10.27
CA ASN A 48 4.98 -10.22 -10.39
C ASN A 48 5.48 -10.73 -9.03
N SER A 49 4.92 -10.26 -7.92
CA SER A 49 5.26 -10.78 -6.60
C SER A 49 4.63 -12.15 -6.35
N ASP A 50 5.37 -13.02 -5.67
CA ASP A 50 4.87 -14.30 -5.19
C ASP A 50 4.42 -14.25 -3.70
N ALA A 51 4.34 -13.06 -3.10
CA ALA A 51 3.74 -12.84 -1.80
C ALA A 51 2.24 -13.23 -1.83
N LEU A 52 1.82 -13.99 -0.82
CA LEU A 52 0.48 -14.60 -0.81
C LEU A 52 -0.62 -13.60 -0.46
N TYR A 53 -0.34 -12.68 0.49
CA TYR A 53 -1.28 -11.70 1.00
C TYR A 53 -1.08 -10.30 0.39
N HIS A 54 0.18 -9.82 0.37
CA HIS A 54 0.55 -8.51 -0.17
C HIS A 54 0.67 -8.58 -1.70
N ASN A 55 -0.47 -8.53 -2.38
CA ASN A 55 -0.65 -8.81 -3.80
C ASN A 55 -1.57 -7.77 -4.48
N VAL A 56 -1.91 -8.02 -5.76
CA VAL A 56 -2.80 -7.18 -6.56
C VAL A 56 -4.11 -6.85 -5.86
N GLU A 57 -4.75 -7.84 -5.23
CA GLU A 57 -6.06 -7.66 -4.61
C GLU A 57 -5.98 -6.75 -3.38
N HIS A 58 -4.96 -6.93 -2.51
CA HIS A 58 -4.70 -6.06 -1.38
C HIS A 58 -4.44 -4.61 -1.82
N THR A 59 -3.53 -4.41 -2.77
CA THR A 59 -3.22 -3.09 -3.32
C THR A 59 -4.45 -2.37 -3.87
N MET A 60 -5.32 -3.10 -4.59
CA MET A 60 -6.57 -2.55 -5.11
C MET A 60 -7.52 -2.13 -4.00
N LEU A 61 -7.73 -2.98 -2.97
CA LEU A 61 -8.62 -2.68 -1.84
C LEU A 61 -8.15 -1.44 -1.08
N VAL A 62 -6.86 -1.37 -0.75
CA VAL A 62 -6.25 -0.20 -0.09
C VAL A 62 -6.47 1.07 -0.91
N THR A 63 -6.23 1.01 -2.21
CA THR A 63 -6.41 2.18 -3.11
C THR A 63 -7.87 2.62 -3.19
N LEU A 64 -8.82 1.70 -3.27
CA LEU A 64 -10.24 2.01 -3.32
C LEU A 64 -10.74 2.59 -1.99
N VAL A 65 -10.29 2.06 -0.85
CA VAL A 65 -10.58 2.64 0.47
C VAL A 65 -9.98 4.04 0.59
N GLY A 66 -8.73 4.24 0.16
CA GLY A 66 -8.10 5.56 0.12
C GLY A 66 -8.90 6.56 -0.70
N TYR A 67 -9.41 6.13 -1.85
CA TYR A 67 -10.30 6.95 -2.68
C TYR A 67 -11.61 7.31 -1.96
N ASP A 68 -12.28 6.36 -1.29
CA ASP A 68 -13.53 6.63 -0.58
C ASP A 68 -13.31 7.52 0.66
N ILE A 69 -12.20 7.36 1.38
CA ILE A 69 -11.78 8.28 2.45
C ILE A 69 -11.64 9.71 1.91
N LEU A 70 -10.93 9.90 0.80
CA LEU A 70 -10.76 11.21 0.17
C LEU A 70 -12.07 11.81 -0.32
N LYS A 71 -12.98 10.98 -0.84
CA LYS A 71 -14.31 11.39 -1.26
C LYS A 71 -15.10 11.98 -0.09
N GLY A 72 -15.09 11.29 1.06
CA GLY A 72 -15.75 11.80 2.26
C GLY A 72 -15.04 13.00 2.88
N ARG A 73 -13.70 13.00 2.92
CA ARG A 73 -12.92 14.15 3.37
C ARG A 73 -13.30 15.42 2.64
N ARG A 74 -13.47 15.35 1.31
CA ARG A 74 -13.86 16.50 0.48
C ARG A 74 -15.23 17.08 0.84
N LEU A 75 -16.14 16.30 1.40
CA LEU A 75 -17.44 16.80 1.87
C LEU A 75 -17.33 17.65 3.14
N LEU A 76 -16.28 17.47 3.92
CA LEU A 76 -16.05 18.15 5.19
C LEU A 76 -14.93 19.19 5.14
N LYS A 77 -13.98 19.04 4.23
CA LYS A 77 -12.78 19.85 4.14
C LYS A 77 -12.41 20.05 2.66
N GLU A 78 -11.91 21.22 2.33
CA GLU A 78 -11.35 21.46 1.00
C GLU A 78 -10.24 20.44 0.71
N THR A 79 -10.38 19.77 -0.44
CA THR A 79 -9.45 18.73 -0.90
C THR A 79 -9.37 18.84 -2.42
N ASN A 80 -8.20 19.11 -2.94
CA ASN A 80 -7.95 19.34 -4.35
C ASN A 80 -7.47 18.07 -5.07
N ALA A 81 -7.26 18.16 -6.39
CA ALA A 81 -6.78 17.03 -7.20
C ALA A 81 -5.36 16.59 -6.82
N ASP A 82 -4.53 17.53 -6.37
CA ASP A 82 -3.17 17.26 -5.92
C ASP A 82 -3.16 16.38 -4.67
N ASP A 83 -4.00 16.68 -3.66
CA ASP A 83 -4.18 15.85 -2.47
C ASP A 83 -4.64 14.43 -2.84
N TYR A 84 -5.58 14.32 -3.78
CA TYR A 84 -6.04 13.02 -4.27
C TYR A 84 -4.91 12.24 -4.93
N ALA A 85 -4.15 12.90 -5.81
CA ALA A 85 -3.08 12.23 -6.54
C ALA A 85 -2.01 11.69 -5.59
N HIS A 86 -1.55 12.50 -4.61
CA HIS A 86 -0.49 12.08 -3.70
C HIS A 86 -0.92 10.92 -2.78
N VAL A 87 -2.13 11.00 -2.18
CA VAL A 87 -2.62 9.92 -1.31
C VAL A 87 -2.90 8.63 -2.10
N LEU A 88 -3.53 8.73 -3.29
CA LEU A 88 -3.79 7.55 -4.11
C LEU A 88 -2.51 6.88 -4.61
N VAL A 89 -1.52 7.68 -5.04
CA VAL A 89 -0.21 7.14 -5.45
C VAL A 89 0.51 6.51 -4.28
N ALA A 90 0.43 7.07 -3.07
CA ALA A 90 0.97 6.43 -1.88
C ALA A 90 0.28 5.09 -1.57
N CYS A 91 -1.05 5.02 -1.66
CA CYS A 91 -1.80 3.75 -1.52
C CYS A 91 -1.41 2.71 -2.57
N LEU A 92 -1.20 3.14 -3.83
CA LEU A 92 -0.82 2.25 -4.93
C LEU A 92 0.56 1.61 -4.73
N PHE A 93 1.49 2.35 -4.16
CA PHE A 93 2.89 1.91 -4.05
C PHE A 93 3.35 1.56 -2.64
N HIS A 94 2.46 1.53 -1.64
CA HIS A 94 2.87 1.30 -0.25
C HIS A 94 3.58 -0.05 -0.06
N ASP A 95 3.17 -1.08 -0.79
CA ASP A 95 3.70 -2.45 -0.72
C ASP A 95 4.58 -2.86 -1.91
N ILE A 96 4.88 -1.93 -2.83
CA ILE A 96 5.68 -2.26 -4.01
C ILE A 96 7.08 -2.79 -3.65
N GLY A 97 7.54 -2.49 -2.46
CA GLY A 97 8.82 -2.94 -1.92
C GLY A 97 8.92 -4.44 -1.68
N TYR A 98 7.81 -5.18 -1.68
CA TYR A 98 7.84 -6.64 -1.68
C TYR A 98 8.41 -7.23 -2.98
N VAL A 99 8.29 -6.54 -4.11
CA VAL A 99 8.73 -7.06 -5.41
C VAL A 99 10.26 -7.10 -5.50
N ARG A 100 10.82 -8.28 -5.73
CA ARG A 100 12.24 -8.46 -6.04
C ARG A 100 12.57 -7.89 -7.42
N GLY A 101 13.77 -7.34 -7.58
CA GLY A 101 14.22 -6.76 -8.84
C GLY A 101 13.58 -5.41 -9.18
N ILE A 102 12.79 -4.82 -8.27
CA ILE A 102 12.09 -3.55 -8.51
C ILE A 102 13.02 -2.32 -8.37
N LEU A 103 14.09 -2.46 -7.60
CA LEU A 103 15.04 -1.37 -7.35
C LEU A 103 16.32 -1.54 -8.17
N ASN A 104 16.86 -0.41 -8.63
CA ASN A 104 18.20 -0.37 -9.21
C ASN A 104 19.23 -0.87 -8.19
N GLY A 105 19.88 -2.01 -8.49
CA GLY A 105 20.86 -2.63 -7.60
C GLY A 105 20.38 -3.85 -6.86
N ASP A 106 19.10 -4.22 -6.98
CA ASP A 106 18.67 -5.60 -6.78
C ASP A 106 19.39 -6.47 -7.82
N SER A 107 19.88 -7.64 -7.43
CA SER A 107 20.63 -8.49 -8.35
C SER A 107 19.98 -9.86 -8.50
N ASP A 108 20.23 -10.48 -9.66
CA ASP A 108 19.76 -11.84 -9.97
C ASP A 108 20.37 -12.89 -9.03
N ASP A 109 21.48 -12.55 -8.35
CA ASP A 109 22.17 -13.41 -7.38
C ASP A 109 21.46 -13.45 -6.00
N GLY A 110 20.31 -12.78 -5.86
CA GLY A 110 19.53 -12.75 -4.62
C GLY A 110 19.93 -11.66 -3.62
N TYR A 111 20.86 -10.77 -3.98
CA TYR A 111 21.18 -9.61 -3.15
C TYR A 111 20.21 -8.47 -3.42
N ILE A 112 19.44 -8.10 -2.42
CA ILE A 112 18.33 -7.15 -2.51
C ILE A 112 18.64 -5.90 -1.69
N ILE A 113 18.47 -4.72 -2.28
CA ILE A 113 18.59 -3.43 -1.56
C ILE A 113 17.48 -3.31 -0.52
N ILE A 114 17.86 -2.91 0.70
CA ILE A 114 16.94 -2.84 1.85
C ILE A 114 16.74 -1.42 2.39
N ASP A 115 17.62 -0.48 2.08
CA ASP A 115 17.53 0.88 2.57
C ASP A 115 18.19 1.92 1.65
N ALA A 116 18.00 3.20 1.98
CA ALA A 116 18.58 4.33 1.24
C ALA A 116 20.12 4.47 1.33
N LYS A 117 20.76 3.72 2.23
CA LYS A 117 22.23 3.68 2.34
C LYS A 117 22.85 2.68 1.36
N GLY A 118 21.99 1.93 0.65
CA GLY A 118 22.41 0.89 -0.28
C GLY A 118 22.83 -0.41 0.41
N ASN A 119 22.45 -0.60 1.68
CA ASN A 119 22.64 -1.88 2.35
C ASN A 119 21.83 -2.95 1.62
N LYS A 120 22.35 -4.17 1.59
CA LYS A 120 21.73 -5.31 0.92
C LYS A 120 21.52 -6.45 1.89
N THR A 121 20.48 -7.25 1.63
CA THR A 121 20.30 -8.56 2.24
C THR A 121 20.35 -9.63 1.17
N GLU A 122 20.77 -10.82 1.54
CA GLU A 122 20.69 -12.01 0.71
C GLU A 122 19.44 -12.79 1.07
N LEU A 123 18.58 -13.04 0.10
CA LEU A 123 17.43 -13.91 0.30
C LEU A 123 17.82 -15.37 0.13
N SER A 124 17.42 -16.20 1.07
CA SER A 124 17.65 -17.64 1.00
C SER A 124 17.01 -18.24 -0.25
N ARG A 125 17.67 -19.21 -0.85
CA ARG A 125 17.11 -19.92 -2.00
C ARG A 125 15.76 -20.54 -1.65
N GLY A 126 14.73 -20.21 -2.43
CA GLY A 126 13.37 -20.68 -2.23
C GLY A 126 12.52 -19.80 -1.33
N SER A 127 13.05 -18.66 -0.84
CA SER A 127 12.23 -17.65 -0.17
C SER A 127 11.26 -17.01 -1.15
N SER A 128 10.07 -16.70 -0.67
CA SER A 128 9.11 -15.86 -1.38
C SER A 128 9.44 -14.37 -1.21
N ASP A 129 8.70 -13.50 -1.89
CA ASP A 129 8.79 -12.04 -1.71
C ASP A 129 8.37 -11.60 -0.30
N ALA A 130 7.61 -12.43 0.44
CA ALA A 130 7.27 -12.19 1.84
C ALA A 130 8.51 -12.06 2.75
N ALA A 131 9.65 -12.66 2.39
CA ALA A 131 10.92 -12.46 3.09
C ALA A 131 11.37 -10.99 3.12
N LEU A 132 10.82 -10.13 2.26
CA LEU A 132 11.08 -8.69 2.23
C LEU A 132 10.17 -7.88 3.18
N LEU A 133 9.26 -8.54 3.93
CA LEU A 133 8.38 -7.89 4.91
C LEU A 133 9.11 -6.90 5.84
N PRO A 134 10.30 -7.21 6.40
CA PRO A 134 11.00 -6.25 7.26
C PRO A 134 11.49 -4.99 6.54
N TYR A 135 11.56 -5.01 5.22
CA TYR A 135 12.21 -3.98 4.39
C TYR A 135 11.27 -3.29 3.40
N HIS A 136 10.06 -3.84 3.17
CA HIS A 136 9.16 -3.41 2.09
C HIS A 136 8.85 -1.92 2.13
N VAL A 137 8.62 -1.32 3.31
CA VAL A 137 8.33 0.12 3.41
C VAL A 137 9.49 0.97 2.93
N ASP A 138 10.73 0.67 3.35
CA ASP A 138 11.90 1.41 2.89
C ASP A 138 12.14 1.22 1.40
N ARG A 139 11.94 0.03 0.88
CA ARG A 139 12.02 -0.29 -0.53
C ARG A 139 10.93 0.43 -1.36
N SER A 140 9.69 0.47 -0.86
CA SER A 140 8.59 1.22 -1.48
C SER A 140 8.91 2.72 -1.57
N LYS A 141 9.46 3.29 -0.51
CA LYS A 141 9.92 4.69 -0.50
C LYS A 141 11.03 4.94 -1.52
N LEU A 142 12.02 4.04 -1.59
CA LEU A 142 13.09 4.13 -2.59
C LEU A 142 12.54 4.09 -4.02
N PHE A 143 11.60 3.18 -4.28
CA PHE A 143 10.96 3.07 -5.58
C PHE A 143 10.26 4.37 -5.99
N VAL A 144 9.42 4.94 -5.12
CA VAL A 144 8.70 6.18 -5.47
C VAL A 144 9.64 7.37 -5.60
N MET A 145 10.69 7.45 -4.78
CA MET A 145 11.71 8.49 -4.87
C MET A 145 12.46 8.46 -6.22
N ASP A 146 12.81 7.28 -6.71
CA ASP A 146 13.45 7.12 -8.02
C ASP A 146 12.45 7.35 -9.16
N ARG A 147 11.29 6.71 -9.09
CA ARG A 147 10.29 6.71 -10.17
C ARG A 147 9.72 8.08 -10.46
N PHE A 148 9.46 8.86 -9.42
CA PHE A 148 8.85 10.17 -9.53
C PHE A 148 9.84 11.33 -9.35
N ALA A 149 11.15 11.07 -9.30
CA ALA A 149 12.20 12.08 -9.11
C ALA A 149 12.13 13.27 -10.08
N LYS A 150 11.66 13.03 -11.31
CA LYS A 150 11.56 14.05 -12.38
C LYS A 150 10.11 14.50 -12.63
N SER A 151 9.16 14.03 -11.85
CA SER A 151 7.78 14.46 -11.99
C SER A 151 7.63 15.94 -11.65
N LYS A 152 6.85 16.66 -12.45
CA LYS A 152 6.46 18.05 -12.16
C LYS A 152 5.09 18.14 -11.49
N LEU A 153 4.37 17.02 -11.42
CA LEU A 153 3.00 16.90 -10.91
C LEU A 153 2.92 16.19 -9.57
N LEU A 154 3.92 15.36 -9.25
CA LEU A 154 3.97 14.61 -8.01
C LEU A 154 5.24 14.95 -7.24
N ASP A 155 5.07 15.20 -5.95
CA ASP A 155 6.17 15.29 -4.99
C ASP A 155 6.48 13.89 -4.44
N ALA A 156 7.59 13.32 -4.93
CA ALA A 156 8.03 11.99 -4.53
C ALA A 156 8.32 11.89 -3.01
N ALA A 157 8.84 12.96 -2.39
CA ALA A 157 9.11 12.98 -0.96
C ALA A 157 7.81 13.00 -0.15
N ARG A 158 6.77 13.73 -0.58
CA ARG A 158 5.43 13.71 0.03
C ARG A 158 4.84 12.31 0.00
N ILE A 159 4.93 11.62 -1.14
CA ILE A 159 4.45 10.24 -1.30
C ILE A 159 5.24 9.28 -0.40
N ALA A 160 6.57 9.33 -0.43
CA ALA A 160 7.42 8.48 0.39
C ALA A 160 7.16 8.68 1.90
N ASN A 161 6.95 9.93 2.32
CA ASN A 161 6.59 10.25 3.72
C ASN A 161 5.20 9.73 4.10
N ALA A 162 4.26 9.66 3.17
CA ALA A 162 2.96 9.06 3.42
C ALA A 162 3.06 7.53 3.53
N ILE A 163 3.86 6.88 2.67
CA ILE A 163 4.13 5.44 2.72
C ILE A 163 4.76 5.02 4.06
N GLU A 164 5.63 5.86 4.67
CA GLU A 164 6.23 5.53 5.97
C GLU A 164 5.18 5.19 7.04
N PHE A 165 3.98 5.74 6.95
CA PHE A 165 2.92 5.50 7.93
C PHE A 165 2.30 4.10 7.85
N THR A 166 2.54 3.32 6.79
CA THR A 166 2.13 1.91 6.72
C THR A 166 3.07 0.97 7.49
N ARG A 167 4.21 1.49 7.96
CA ARG A 167 5.13 0.71 8.79
C ARG A 167 4.45 0.24 10.08
N PHE A 168 4.55 -1.05 10.35
CA PHE A 168 4.02 -1.66 11.56
C PHE A 168 5.15 -2.26 12.42
N PRO A 169 5.13 -2.10 13.76
CA PRO A 169 4.19 -1.28 14.55
C PRO A 169 4.37 0.23 14.29
N PRO A 170 3.28 1.02 14.45
CA PRO A 170 3.33 2.47 14.25
C PRO A 170 4.30 3.14 15.22
N SER A 171 4.97 4.21 14.74
CA SER A 171 5.82 5.03 15.60
C SER A 171 4.99 5.94 16.50
N ALA A 172 5.43 6.13 17.76
CA ALA A 172 4.79 7.05 18.70
C ALA A 172 4.86 8.53 18.25
N ASN A 173 5.76 8.87 17.32
CA ASN A 173 5.96 10.24 16.82
C ASN A 173 5.21 10.52 15.51
N ASP A 174 4.30 9.66 15.09
CA ASP A 174 3.54 9.77 13.84
C ASP A 174 2.44 10.85 13.97
N SER A 175 2.80 12.09 14.22
CA SER A 175 1.89 13.22 14.25
C SER A 175 2.23 14.25 13.17
N GLY A 176 1.20 14.86 12.58
CA GLY A 176 1.36 16.01 11.69
C GLY A 176 1.41 15.71 10.18
N ASN A 177 1.50 14.47 9.76
CA ASN A 177 1.36 14.10 8.33
C ASN A 177 -0.04 13.56 8.05
N GLU A 178 -0.94 14.44 7.57
CA GLU A 178 -2.33 14.08 7.30
C GLU A 178 -2.44 13.02 6.19
N ASP A 179 -1.64 13.12 5.12
CA ASP A 179 -1.64 12.14 4.04
C ASP A 179 -1.23 10.76 4.53
N GLY A 180 -0.17 10.70 5.36
CA GLY A 180 0.29 9.44 5.96
C GLY A 180 -0.76 8.79 6.85
N MET A 181 -1.49 9.59 7.65
CA MET A 181 -2.60 9.08 8.46
C MET A 181 -3.72 8.50 7.59
N LEU A 182 -4.03 9.12 6.44
CA LEU A 182 -5.04 8.60 5.51
C LEU A 182 -4.58 7.32 4.83
N VAL A 183 -3.31 7.23 4.41
CA VAL A 183 -2.73 6.03 3.77
C VAL A 183 -2.71 4.87 4.76
N ARG A 184 -2.24 5.07 6.00
CA ARG A 184 -2.32 4.05 7.07
C ARG A 184 -3.75 3.57 7.29
N ALA A 185 -4.70 4.50 7.38
CA ALA A 185 -6.09 4.13 7.59
C ALA A 185 -6.66 3.37 6.39
N ALA A 186 -6.28 3.73 5.17
CA ALA A 186 -6.68 3.02 3.96
C ALA A 186 -6.16 1.59 3.94
N ASP A 187 -4.92 1.37 4.34
CA ASP A 187 -4.29 0.05 4.44
C ASP A 187 -5.01 -0.82 5.49
N LEU A 188 -5.12 -0.33 6.72
CA LEU A 188 -5.79 -1.04 7.81
C LEU A 188 -7.27 -1.33 7.52
N ILE A 189 -8.00 -0.38 6.91
CA ILE A 189 -9.41 -0.57 6.55
C ILE A 189 -9.54 -1.48 5.33
N GLY A 190 -8.60 -1.40 4.37
CA GLY A 190 -8.54 -2.30 3.21
C GLY A 190 -8.43 -3.76 3.64
N GLN A 191 -7.64 -4.04 4.68
CA GLN A 191 -7.58 -5.35 5.31
C GLN A 191 -8.90 -5.74 5.99
N LEU A 192 -9.45 -4.84 6.83
CA LEU A 192 -10.69 -5.09 7.59
C LEU A 192 -11.91 -5.26 6.71
N GLY A 193 -12.01 -4.47 5.66
CA GLY A 193 -13.13 -4.43 4.72
C GLY A 193 -13.07 -5.53 3.65
N ASP A 194 -12.05 -6.36 3.64
CA ASP A 194 -11.92 -7.45 2.69
C ASP A 194 -12.97 -8.55 2.99
N PRO A 195 -13.93 -8.79 2.09
CA PRO A 195 -14.94 -9.81 2.30
C PRO A 195 -14.36 -11.23 2.40
N HIS A 196 -13.11 -11.40 1.97
CA HIS A 196 -12.38 -12.66 2.02
C HIS A 196 -11.30 -12.70 3.10
N TYR A 197 -11.30 -11.74 4.05
CA TYR A 197 -10.24 -11.64 5.05
C TYR A 197 -9.97 -12.95 5.80
N LEU A 198 -11.02 -13.64 6.27
CA LEU A 198 -10.87 -14.92 6.98
C LEU A 198 -10.14 -15.98 6.14
N ARG A 199 -10.39 -15.99 4.83
CA ARG A 199 -9.67 -16.87 3.90
C ARG A 199 -8.22 -16.41 3.69
N LYS A 200 -8.00 -15.10 3.64
CA LYS A 200 -6.68 -14.50 3.44
C LYS A 200 -5.83 -14.47 4.71
N ALA A 201 -6.42 -14.65 5.89
CA ALA A 201 -5.67 -14.78 7.14
C ALA A 201 -4.65 -15.93 7.08
N ASN A 202 -4.97 -17.03 6.38
CA ASN A 202 -4.01 -18.10 6.13
C ASN A 202 -2.79 -17.61 5.32
N ALA A 203 -3.01 -16.82 4.27
CA ALA A 203 -1.95 -16.27 3.44
C ALA A 203 -1.03 -15.35 4.27
N LEU A 204 -1.62 -14.48 5.08
CA LEU A 204 -0.87 -13.58 5.96
C LEU A 204 -0.08 -14.34 7.04
N TYR A 205 -0.66 -15.41 7.60
CA TYR A 205 0.05 -16.26 8.55
C TYR A 205 1.32 -16.86 7.95
N TYR A 206 1.26 -17.39 6.73
CA TYR A 206 2.42 -17.99 6.08
C TYR A 206 3.49 -16.96 5.69
N GLU A 207 3.11 -15.73 5.34
CA GLU A 207 4.08 -14.65 5.16
C GLU A 207 4.79 -14.29 6.47
N PHE A 208 4.06 -14.21 7.57
CA PHE A 208 4.62 -13.97 8.91
C PHE A 208 5.52 -15.13 9.36
N GLU A 209 5.18 -16.38 9.02
CA GLU A 209 5.99 -17.55 9.34
C GLU A 209 7.36 -17.48 8.66
N GLU A 210 7.42 -17.04 7.40
CA GLU A 210 8.66 -16.94 6.63
C GLU A 210 9.69 -16.01 7.28
N VAL A 211 9.24 -14.95 7.93
CA VAL A 211 10.11 -14.00 8.63
C VAL A 211 10.18 -14.20 10.15
N GLY A 212 9.56 -15.27 10.66
CA GLY A 212 9.55 -15.59 12.08
C GLY A 212 8.70 -14.65 12.94
N MET A 213 7.81 -13.88 12.33
CA MET A 213 6.95 -12.93 13.04
C MET A 213 5.89 -13.63 13.89
N ASN A 214 5.38 -14.80 13.45
CA ASN A 214 4.40 -15.56 14.21
C ASN A 214 4.89 -15.89 15.63
N LYS A 215 6.16 -16.28 15.77
CA LYS A 215 6.77 -16.54 17.09
C LYS A 215 6.80 -15.30 17.97
N GLN A 216 7.03 -14.13 17.39
CA GLN A 216 7.07 -12.87 18.13
C GLN A 216 5.67 -12.45 18.57
N LEU A 217 4.64 -12.76 17.77
CA LEU A 217 3.24 -12.44 18.03
C LEU A 217 2.53 -13.52 18.87
N GLY A 218 3.15 -14.69 19.05
CA GLY A 218 2.58 -15.82 19.78
C GLY A 218 1.47 -16.54 19.00
N TYR A 219 1.64 -16.67 17.67
CA TYR A 219 0.76 -17.41 16.77
C TYR A 219 1.38 -18.77 16.44
N ASP A 220 0.68 -19.85 16.78
CA ASP A 220 1.08 -21.23 16.46
C ASP A 220 0.34 -21.77 15.23
N SER A 221 -0.74 -21.09 14.82
CA SER A 221 -1.58 -21.50 13.70
C SER A 221 -2.28 -20.30 13.03
N PRO A 222 -2.77 -20.44 11.79
CA PRO A 222 -3.61 -19.41 11.17
C PRO A 222 -4.88 -19.07 11.96
N ALA A 223 -5.39 -20.01 12.75
CA ALA A 223 -6.56 -19.80 13.62
C ALA A 223 -6.25 -18.77 14.71
N ASP A 224 -5.04 -18.80 15.29
CA ASP A 224 -4.64 -17.84 16.33
C ASP A 224 -4.66 -16.41 15.84
N LEU A 225 -4.23 -16.18 14.59
CA LEU A 225 -4.29 -14.87 13.96
C LEU A 225 -5.74 -14.37 13.88
N THR A 226 -6.68 -15.25 13.56
CA THR A 226 -8.10 -14.92 13.49
C THR A 226 -8.71 -14.71 14.87
N ASP A 227 -8.42 -15.59 15.81
CA ASP A 227 -8.98 -15.56 17.18
C ASP A 227 -8.47 -14.35 17.97
N GLN A 228 -7.21 -13.92 17.75
CA GLN A 228 -6.65 -12.75 18.41
C GLN A 228 -6.98 -11.43 17.69
N TYR A 229 -7.63 -11.50 16.52
CA TYR A 229 -7.94 -10.32 15.73
C TYR A 229 -8.77 -9.26 16.49
N PRO A 230 -9.80 -9.58 17.31
CA PRO A 230 -10.52 -8.57 18.07
C PRO A 230 -9.62 -7.77 19.03
N LYS A 231 -8.66 -8.43 19.68
CA LYS A 231 -7.68 -7.76 20.54
C LYS A 231 -6.76 -6.84 19.72
N PHE A 232 -6.25 -7.34 18.62
CA PHE A 232 -5.42 -6.56 17.69
C PHE A 232 -6.17 -5.35 17.14
N TYR A 233 -7.44 -5.51 16.76
CA TYR A 233 -8.28 -4.41 16.31
C TYR A 233 -8.35 -3.27 17.33
N TRP A 234 -8.67 -3.57 18.58
CA TRP A 234 -8.84 -2.53 19.60
C TRP A 234 -7.53 -1.88 20.03
N SER A 235 -6.42 -2.64 20.07
CA SER A 235 -5.12 -2.13 20.50
C SER A 235 -4.33 -1.44 19.39
N SER A 236 -4.41 -1.94 18.16
CA SER A 236 -3.45 -1.63 17.10
C SER A 236 -4.05 -1.07 15.83
N ILE A 237 -5.38 -1.17 15.64
CA ILE A 237 -6.06 -0.64 14.45
C ILE A 237 -6.96 0.54 14.80
N SER A 238 -7.91 0.31 15.72
CA SER A 238 -8.96 1.29 16.06
C SER A 238 -8.44 2.71 16.34
N PRO A 239 -7.32 2.92 17.07
CA PRO A 239 -6.80 4.26 17.31
C PRO A 239 -6.38 5.02 16.05
N PHE A 240 -5.98 4.29 15.00
CA PHE A 240 -5.41 4.89 13.78
C PHE A 240 -6.42 5.13 12.66
N ILE A 241 -7.60 4.51 12.74
CA ILE A 241 -8.62 4.60 11.67
C ILE A 241 -9.78 5.56 11.99
N GLN A 242 -9.90 6.06 13.23
CA GLN A 242 -11.05 6.85 13.68
C GLN A 242 -11.30 8.11 12.83
N SER A 243 -10.23 8.82 12.44
CA SER A 243 -10.35 10.00 11.59
C SER A 243 -10.86 9.66 10.20
N ALA A 244 -10.47 8.50 9.65
CA ALA A 244 -10.87 8.04 8.33
C ALA A 244 -12.29 7.48 8.33
N ILE A 245 -12.69 6.74 9.38
CA ILE A 245 -14.08 6.25 9.53
C ILE A 245 -15.08 7.40 9.47
N ARG A 246 -14.76 8.55 10.08
CA ARG A 246 -15.59 9.75 10.00
C ARG A 246 -15.85 10.18 8.55
N TYR A 247 -14.86 10.06 7.66
CA TYR A 247 -15.02 10.38 6.25
C TYR A 247 -15.85 9.33 5.51
N LEU A 248 -15.66 8.06 5.81
CA LEU A 248 -16.41 6.96 5.19
C LEU A 248 -17.88 6.97 5.54
N ASN A 249 -18.25 7.39 6.76
CA ASN A 249 -19.64 7.42 7.23
C ASN A 249 -20.53 8.45 6.50
N ILE A 250 -19.98 9.32 5.68
CA ILE A 250 -20.69 10.37 4.96
C ILE A 250 -20.67 10.20 3.44
N THR A 251 -20.15 9.08 2.93
CA THR A 251 -20.04 8.80 1.47
C THR A 251 -21.10 7.90 0.90
#